data_d00d9f671fa7aebe4827af1ec7999cc1
#
_entry.id   d00d9f671fa7aebe4827af1ec7999cc1
#
_cell.length_a   1.000
_cell.length_b   1.000
_cell.length_c   1.000
_cell.angle_alpha   90.00
_cell.angle_beta   90.00
_cell.angle_gamma   90.00
#
_symmetry.space_group_name_H-M   'P 1'
#
loop_
_entity.id
_entity.type
_entity.pdbx_description
1 polymer ?
#
loop_
_entity_poly.entity_id
_entity_poly.type
_entity_poly.pdbx_seq_one_letter_code
_entity_poly.pdbx_strand_id
1 'polypeptide(L)'
;MSNDHHNAPQTGLSYYGLSLLSYLRESHPDLADDADFIRTRAQAAAETYSRVVRGGSSRIEAAEEADAVLYRGLHFSLYSTLANVIRSEFAEDIPEEDVREAALILLPQAKEVARSYELTDDFAATPQYERLYTELTGTVQILLDNGVQ
;
A
#
# COMPACT_ATOMS: atom_id res chain seq x y z
N MET A 1 -7.15 10.53 -34.08
CA MET A 1 -7.18 10.23 -33.53
C MET A 1 -7.27 10.30 -32.77
N SER A 2 -7.14 10.14 -32.52
CA SER A 2 -7.11 10.00 -31.77
C SER A 2 -7.48 9.85 -30.95
N ASN A 3 -7.79 9.47 -30.78
CA ASN A 3 -8.15 9.26 -29.94
C ASN A 3 -7.91 8.87 -28.92
N ASP A 4 -7.44 8.53 -28.97
CA ASP A 4 -6.99 7.82 -28.00
C ASP A 4 -6.87 8.48 -26.76
N HIS A 5 -6.58 9.57 -26.70
CA HIS A 5 -6.58 10.18 -25.46
C HIS A 5 -7.91 10.30 -24.90
N HIS A 6 -8.91 10.04 -25.61
CA HIS A 6 -10.13 10.06 -24.92
C HIS A 6 -10.37 8.82 -24.19
N ASN A 7 -9.50 7.85 -24.25
CA ASN A 7 -9.54 6.78 -23.32
C ASN A 7 -8.93 7.13 -22.00
N ALA A 8 -8.29 8.26 -21.89
CA ALA A 8 -7.73 8.68 -20.61
C ALA A 8 -8.86 8.97 -19.66
N PRO A 9 -8.79 8.46 -18.43
CA PRO A 9 -9.81 8.77 -17.44
C PRO A 9 -9.84 10.24 -17.11
N GLN A 10 -10.91 10.66 -16.49
CA GLN A 10 -11.05 12.03 -16.04
C GLN A 10 -9.90 12.44 -15.15
N THR A 11 -9.34 11.49 -14.41
CA THR A 11 -8.20 11.73 -13.54
C THR A 11 -6.91 11.96 -14.29
N GLY A 12 -6.87 11.61 -15.58
CA GLY A 12 -5.63 11.64 -16.34
C GLY A 12 -4.70 10.49 -16.06
N LEU A 13 -5.16 9.46 -15.36
CA LEU A 13 -4.32 8.33 -15.02
C LEU A 13 -4.35 7.26 -16.11
N SER A 14 -3.19 6.66 -16.35
CA SER A 14 -3.06 5.54 -17.27
C SER A 14 -3.57 4.26 -16.61
N TYR A 15 -3.51 3.17 -17.38
CA TYR A 15 -3.83 1.86 -16.84
C TYR A 15 -3.01 1.56 -15.58
N TYR A 16 -1.68 1.79 -15.65
CA TYR A 16 -0.85 1.53 -14.49
C TYR A 16 -1.18 2.47 -13.34
N GLY A 17 -1.50 3.72 -13.66
CA GLY A 17 -1.88 4.67 -12.64
C GLY A 17 -3.14 4.26 -11.90
N LEU A 18 -4.14 3.77 -12.64
CA LEU A 18 -5.38 3.32 -12.03
C LEU A 18 -5.18 2.06 -11.21
N SER A 19 -4.36 1.12 -11.71
CA SER A 19 -4.05 -0.09 -10.97
C SER A 19 -3.35 0.25 -9.66
N LEU A 20 -2.38 1.14 -9.72
CA LEU A 20 -1.65 1.52 -8.52
C LEU A 20 -2.56 2.24 -7.53
N LEU A 21 -3.39 3.17 -8.02
CA LEU A 21 -4.30 3.89 -7.14
C LEU A 21 -5.22 2.94 -6.40
N SER A 22 -5.78 1.96 -7.11
CA SER A 22 -6.65 0.97 -6.48
C SER A 22 -5.93 0.22 -5.37
N TYR A 23 -4.70 -0.21 -5.66
CA TYR A 23 -3.90 -0.93 -4.67
C TYR A 23 -3.59 -0.05 -3.45
N LEU A 24 -3.24 1.22 -3.69
CA LEU A 24 -2.90 2.12 -2.60
C LEU A 24 -4.10 2.38 -1.69
N ARG A 25 -5.29 2.50 -2.28
CA ARG A 25 -6.49 2.71 -1.47
C ARG A 25 -6.72 1.56 -0.50
N GLU A 26 -6.37 0.34 -0.90
CA GLU A 26 -6.55 -0.82 -0.04
C GLU A 26 -5.42 -1.01 0.95
N SER A 27 -4.19 -0.74 0.54
CA SER A 27 -3.02 -1.13 1.33
C SER A 27 -2.19 0.03 1.85
N HIS A 28 -2.23 1.16 1.18
CA HIS A 28 -1.45 2.33 1.58
C HIS A 28 -2.28 3.58 1.42
N PRO A 29 -3.37 3.70 2.19
CA PRO A 29 -4.29 4.83 1.99
C PRO A 29 -3.62 6.19 2.18
N ASP A 30 -2.54 6.25 2.92
CA ASP A 30 -1.80 7.50 3.10
C ASP A 30 -1.06 7.92 1.83
N LEU A 31 -0.84 7.01 0.87
CA LEU A 31 -0.22 7.34 -0.41
C LEU A 31 -1.23 7.53 -1.52
N ALA A 32 -2.50 7.22 -1.27
CA ALA A 32 -3.51 7.21 -2.34
C ALA A 32 -3.76 8.61 -2.90
N ASP A 33 -3.45 9.65 -2.15
CA ASP A 33 -3.64 11.02 -2.61
C ASP A 33 -2.38 11.65 -3.17
N ASP A 34 -1.27 10.89 -3.22
CA ASP A 34 -0.01 11.42 -3.73
C ASP A 34 0.03 11.25 -5.25
N ALA A 35 -0.51 12.23 -5.96
CA ALA A 35 -0.64 12.15 -7.42
C ALA A 35 0.71 12.05 -8.11
N ASP A 36 1.71 12.75 -7.59
CA ASP A 36 3.04 12.71 -8.20
C ASP A 36 3.69 11.34 -8.07
N PHE A 37 3.55 10.72 -6.91
CA PHE A 37 4.07 9.38 -6.69
C PHE A 37 3.41 8.41 -7.67
N ILE A 38 2.09 8.47 -7.77
CA ILE A 38 1.35 7.56 -8.64
C ILE A 38 1.77 7.74 -10.10
N ARG A 39 1.83 8.98 -10.54
CA ARG A 39 2.16 9.26 -11.93
C ARG A 39 3.57 8.83 -12.28
N THR A 40 4.53 9.14 -11.40
CA THR A 40 5.91 8.79 -11.63
C THR A 40 6.10 7.28 -11.68
N ARG A 41 5.50 6.57 -10.75
CA ARG A 41 5.63 5.12 -10.69
C ARG A 41 4.95 4.46 -11.89
N ALA A 42 3.76 4.97 -12.27
CA ALA A 42 3.03 4.44 -13.42
C ALA A 42 3.82 4.65 -14.71
N GLN A 43 4.45 5.82 -14.85
CA GLN A 43 5.24 6.10 -16.04
C GLN A 43 6.45 5.17 -16.12
N ALA A 44 7.10 4.93 -14.99
CA ALA A 44 8.26 4.02 -14.98
C ALA A 44 7.84 2.61 -15.35
N ALA A 45 6.66 2.17 -14.90
CA ALA A 45 6.17 0.84 -15.26
C ALA A 45 5.87 0.74 -16.74
N ALA A 46 5.24 1.77 -17.31
CA ALA A 46 4.92 1.77 -18.73
C ALA A 46 6.18 1.76 -19.58
N GLU A 47 7.19 2.50 -19.16
CA GLU A 47 8.46 2.52 -19.88
C GLU A 47 9.18 1.18 -19.81
N THR A 48 9.09 0.54 -18.65
CA THR A 48 9.67 -0.79 -18.48
C THR A 48 8.98 -1.78 -19.42
N TYR A 49 7.66 -1.75 -19.49
CA TYR A 49 6.93 -2.64 -20.39
C TYR A 49 7.39 -2.46 -21.82
N SER A 50 7.43 -1.20 -22.28
CA SER A 50 7.82 -0.91 -23.66
C SER A 50 9.24 -1.37 -23.96
N ARG A 51 10.15 -1.11 -23.04
CA ARG A 51 11.56 -1.47 -23.22
C ARG A 51 11.73 -2.98 -23.31
N VAL A 52 11.05 -3.71 -22.46
CA VAL A 52 11.20 -5.16 -22.42
C VAL A 52 10.60 -5.79 -23.70
N VAL A 53 9.45 -5.28 -24.15
CA VAL A 53 8.85 -5.79 -25.40
C VAL A 53 9.77 -5.48 -26.58
N ARG A 54 10.30 -4.27 -26.66
CA ARG A 54 11.21 -3.91 -27.75
C ARG A 54 12.50 -4.72 -27.74
N GLY A 55 12.88 -5.22 -26.57
CA GLY A 55 14.06 -6.06 -26.42
C GLY A 55 13.84 -7.50 -26.83
N GLY A 56 12.63 -7.86 -27.23
CA GLY A 56 12.35 -9.19 -27.74
C GLY A 56 11.70 -10.13 -26.76
N SER A 57 11.46 -9.69 -25.52
CA SER A 57 10.80 -10.54 -24.55
C SER A 57 9.31 -10.60 -24.80
N SER A 58 8.66 -11.61 -24.22
CA SER A 58 7.23 -11.77 -24.37
C SER A 58 6.48 -10.67 -23.64
N ARG A 59 5.20 -10.51 -24.01
CA ARG A 59 4.35 -9.55 -23.32
C ARG A 59 4.12 -9.95 -21.86
N ILE A 60 4.09 -11.25 -21.60
CA ILE A 60 3.93 -11.73 -20.22
C ILE A 60 5.13 -11.32 -19.39
N GLU A 61 6.35 -11.51 -19.91
CA GLU A 61 7.55 -11.10 -19.19
C GLU A 61 7.59 -9.59 -19.00
N ALA A 62 7.17 -8.84 -20.03
CA ALA A 62 7.14 -7.39 -19.92
C ALA A 62 6.16 -6.94 -18.84
N ALA A 63 5.00 -7.58 -18.76
CA ALA A 63 4.00 -7.24 -17.75
C ALA A 63 4.54 -7.54 -16.35
N GLU A 64 5.24 -8.66 -16.20
CA GLU A 64 5.80 -9.01 -14.90
C GLU A 64 6.85 -8.00 -14.44
N GLU A 65 7.71 -7.57 -15.37
CA GLU A 65 8.72 -6.59 -15.01
C GLU A 65 8.11 -5.21 -14.74
N ALA A 66 7.08 -4.85 -15.49
CA ALA A 66 6.39 -3.59 -15.24
C ALA A 66 5.72 -3.60 -13.88
N ASP A 67 5.08 -4.71 -13.52
CA ASP A 67 4.45 -4.83 -12.21
C ASP A 67 5.48 -4.76 -11.10
N ALA A 68 6.65 -5.36 -11.30
CA ALA A 68 7.70 -5.29 -10.30
C ALA A 68 8.13 -3.85 -10.06
N VAL A 69 8.17 -3.04 -11.10
CA VAL A 69 8.48 -1.61 -10.97
C VAL A 69 7.33 -0.88 -10.27
N LEU A 70 6.10 -1.17 -10.69
CA LEU A 70 4.92 -0.47 -10.20
C LEU A 70 4.76 -0.61 -8.69
N TYR A 71 4.96 -1.82 -8.18
CA TYR A 71 4.66 -2.11 -6.78
C TYR A 71 5.89 -2.22 -5.89
N ARG A 72 7.07 -1.81 -6.40
CA ARG A 72 8.28 -1.91 -5.61
C ARG A 72 8.17 -1.11 -4.32
N GLY A 73 8.53 -1.76 -3.21
CA GLY A 73 8.50 -1.10 -1.91
C GLY A 73 7.11 -1.03 -1.29
N LEU A 74 6.10 -1.60 -1.94
CA LEU A 74 4.72 -1.47 -1.49
C LEU A 74 4.10 -2.81 -1.06
N HIS A 75 4.87 -3.90 -1.11
CA HIS A 75 4.29 -5.21 -0.81
C HIS A 75 3.95 -5.36 0.67
N PHE A 76 4.72 -4.75 1.56
CA PHE A 76 4.36 -4.76 2.96
C PHE A 76 3.52 -3.53 3.27
N SER A 77 2.40 -3.73 3.95
CA SER A 77 1.50 -2.63 4.30
C SER A 77 1.37 -2.51 5.80
N LEU A 78 1.87 -1.40 6.33
CA LEU A 78 1.71 -1.10 7.76
C LEU A 78 0.24 -0.93 8.11
N TYR A 79 -0.51 -0.27 7.22
CA TYR A 79 -1.94 -0.09 7.44
C TYR A 79 -2.65 -1.43 7.55
N SER A 80 -2.35 -2.36 6.65
CA SER A 80 -2.98 -3.68 6.68
C SER A 80 -2.60 -4.44 7.93
N THR A 81 -1.34 -4.32 8.36
CA THR A 81 -0.89 -4.96 9.59
C THR A 81 -1.64 -4.40 10.78
N LEU A 82 -1.79 -3.08 10.84
CA LEU A 82 -2.54 -2.44 11.92
C LEU A 82 -3.99 -2.89 11.92
N ALA A 83 -4.62 -2.93 10.75
CA ALA A 83 -5.99 -3.40 10.65
C ALA A 83 -6.11 -4.85 11.12
N ASN A 84 -5.13 -5.69 10.80
CA ASN A 84 -5.12 -7.07 11.27
C ASN A 84 -4.97 -7.17 12.78
N VAL A 85 -4.12 -6.32 13.36
CA VAL A 85 -3.98 -6.26 14.81
C VAL A 85 -5.33 -5.93 15.46
N ILE A 86 -6.00 -4.91 14.93
CA ILE A 86 -7.29 -4.49 15.48
C ILE A 86 -8.30 -5.62 15.36
N ARG A 87 -8.34 -6.24 14.18
CA ARG A 87 -9.32 -7.29 13.91
C ARG A 87 -9.08 -8.53 14.75
N SER A 88 -7.82 -8.88 14.98
CA SER A 88 -7.47 -10.10 15.70
C SER A 88 -7.47 -9.94 17.21
N GLU A 89 -7.00 -8.79 17.70
CA GLU A 89 -6.75 -8.61 19.12
C GLU A 89 -7.80 -7.75 19.82
N PHE A 90 -8.59 -6.99 19.06
CA PHE A 90 -9.52 -6.03 19.66
C PHE A 90 -10.91 -6.14 19.06
N ALA A 91 -11.29 -7.35 18.66
CA ALA A 91 -12.60 -7.56 18.04
C ALA A 91 -13.75 -7.20 18.96
N GLU A 92 -13.55 -7.31 20.28
CA GLU A 92 -14.61 -6.99 21.23
C GLU A 92 -14.74 -5.49 21.46
N ASP A 93 -13.67 -4.74 21.17
CA ASP A 93 -13.69 -3.30 21.38
C ASP A 93 -14.04 -2.54 20.11
N ILE A 94 -13.68 -3.09 18.95
CA ILE A 94 -13.84 -2.41 17.67
C ILE A 94 -14.53 -3.38 16.71
N PRO A 95 -15.80 -3.12 16.37
CA PRO A 95 -16.50 -4.00 15.44
C PRO A 95 -15.90 -3.93 14.04
N GLU A 96 -16.16 -4.97 13.25
CA GLU A 96 -15.55 -5.11 11.94
C GLU A 96 -15.83 -3.90 11.06
N GLU A 97 -17.02 -3.34 11.12
CA GLU A 97 -17.37 -2.21 10.27
C GLU A 97 -16.59 -0.94 10.62
N ASP A 98 -15.97 -0.90 11.79
CA ASP A 98 -15.18 0.27 12.21
C ASP A 98 -13.68 0.05 12.10
N VAL A 99 -13.23 -1.13 11.68
CA VAL A 99 -11.80 -1.45 11.66
C VAL A 99 -11.03 -0.51 10.73
N ARG A 100 -11.57 -0.28 9.53
CA ARG A 100 -10.87 0.57 8.57
C ARG A 100 -10.68 1.98 9.11
N GLU A 101 -11.73 2.55 9.65
CA GLU A 101 -11.66 3.89 10.19
C GLU A 101 -10.72 3.97 11.37
N ALA A 102 -10.79 2.98 12.27
CA ALA A 102 -9.91 2.95 13.43
C ALA A 102 -8.44 2.85 12.99
N ALA A 103 -8.16 2.01 12.00
CA ALA A 103 -6.80 1.86 11.50
C ALA A 103 -6.30 3.17 10.88
N LEU A 104 -7.17 3.88 10.16
CA LEU A 104 -6.78 5.17 9.59
C LEU A 104 -6.47 6.20 10.67
N ILE A 105 -7.28 6.23 11.73
CA ILE A 105 -7.07 7.16 12.83
C ILE A 105 -5.77 6.85 13.56
N LEU A 106 -5.45 5.57 13.73
CA LEU A 106 -4.29 5.16 14.49
C LEU A 106 -3.00 5.05 13.66
N LEU A 107 -3.12 5.19 12.35
CA LEU A 107 -1.96 5.02 11.47
C LEU A 107 -0.79 5.94 11.82
N PRO A 108 -0.99 7.22 12.17
CA PRO A 108 0.15 8.05 12.54
C PRO A 108 0.95 7.50 13.72
N GLN A 109 0.28 6.96 14.74
CA GLN A 109 0.98 6.36 15.85
C GLN A 109 1.69 5.08 15.44
N ALA A 110 1.07 4.29 14.57
CA ALA A 110 1.70 3.09 14.06
C ALA A 110 2.97 3.43 13.28
N LYS A 111 2.95 4.53 12.53
CA LYS A 111 4.14 4.97 11.81
C LYS A 111 5.27 5.34 12.75
N GLU A 112 4.95 5.96 13.89
CA GLU A 112 5.96 6.27 14.88
C GLU A 112 6.59 5.01 15.43
N VAL A 113 5.79 4.00 15.75
CA VAL A 113 6.29 2.73 16.25
C VAL A 113 7.17 2.07 15.19
N ALA A 114 6.77 2.16 13.94
CA ALA A 114 7.45 1.45 12.85
C ALA A 114 8.74 2.12 12.41
N ARG A 115 9.05 3.32 12.91
CA ARG A 115 10.22 4.07 12.43
C ARG A 115 11.54 3.35 12.66
N SER A 116 11.63 2.49 13.66
CA SER A 116 12.86 1.76 13.94
C SER A 116 12.96 0.45 13.16
N TYR A 117 12.02 0.18 12.28
CA TYR A 117 12.02 -1.04 11.47
C TYR A 117 12.25 -0.70 10.01
N GLU A 118 12.90 -1.63 9.29
CA GLU A 118 13.05 -1.52 7.84
C GLU A 118 11.91 -2.30 7.19
N LEU A 119 10.92 -1.59 6.70
CA LEU A 119 9.71 -2.20 6.15
C LEU A 119 9.90 -2.54 4.67
N THR A 120 10.78 -3.51 4.42
CA THR A 120 11.03 -3.97 3.06
C THR A 120 9.87 -4.80 2.54
N ASP A 121 9.91 -5.10 1.24
CA ASP A 121 8.82 -5.87 0.61
C ASP A 121 8.61 -7.23 1.24
N ASP A 122 9.66 -7.83 1.80
CA ASP A 122 9.55 -9.14 2.43
C ASP A 122 9.52 -9.05 3.95
N PHE A 123 9.24 -7.87 4.50
CA PHE A 123 9.29 -7.66 5.95
C PHE A 123 8.44 -8.67 6.71
N ALA A 124 7.26 -9.00 6.17
CA ALA A 124 6.35 -9.92 6.87
C ALA A 124 6.95 -11.31 7.06
N ALA A 125 7.97 -11.66 6.27
CA ALA A 125 8.63 -12.95 6.39
C ALA A 125 9.82 -12.92 7.33
N THR A 126 10.12 -11.77 7.93
CA THR A 126 11.27 -11.63 8.83
C THR A 126 10.83 -11.80 10.29
N PRO A 127 11.79 -12.14 11.17
CA PRO A 127 11.46 -12.23 12.60
C PRO A 127 11.01 -10.90 13.19
N GLN A 128 11.38 -9.77 12.55
CA GLN A 128 11.00 -8.45 13.06
C GLN A 128 9.50 -8.21 12.93
N TYR A 129 8.82 -8.92 12.04
CA TYR A 129 7.39 -8.75 11.87
C TYR A 129 6.64 -9.04 13.17
N GLU A 130 6.98 -10.13 13.85
CA GLU A 130 6.33 -10.49 15.10
C GLU A 130 6.54 -9.43 16.15
N ARG A 131 7.74 -8.85 16.18
CA ARG A 131 8.02 -7.79 17.14
C ARG A 131 7.18 -6.57 16.84
N LEU A 132 7.10 -6.17 15.58
CA LEU A 132 6.28 -5.02 15.21
C LEU A 132 4.82 -5.28 15.54
N TYR A 133 4.32 -6.47 15.22
CA TYR A 133 2.94 -6.81 15.52
C TYR A 133 2.65 -6.67 17.01
N THR A 134 3.56 -7.16 17.85
CA THR A 134 3.40 -7.07 19.30
C THR A 134 3.43 -5.63 19.78
N GLU A 135 4.33 -4.82 19.23
CA GLU A 135 4.38 -3.42 19.63
C GLU A 135 3.15 -2.65 19.19
N LEU A 136 2.64 -2.97 18.01
CA LEU A 136 1.39 -2.33 17.55
C LEU A 136 0.23 -2.72 18.43
N THR A 137 0.18 -3.99 18.86
CA THR A 137 -0.88 -4.43 19.77
C THR A 137 -0.83 -3.62 21.07
N GLY A 138 0.38 -3.46 21.63
CA GLY A 138 0.53 -2.66 22.83
C GLY A 138 0.13 -1.21 22.62
N THR A 139 0.49 -0.66 21.48
CA THR A 139 0.16 0.74 21.17
C THR A 139 -1.35 0.93 21.10
N VAL A 140 -2.04 0.04 20.40
CA VAL A 140 -3.49 0.14 20.30
C VAL A 140 -4.14 0.02 21.69
N GLN A 141 -3.64 -0.90 22.50
CA GLN A 141 -4.19 -1.08 23.84
C GLN A 141 -4.06 0.19 24.68
N ILE A 142 -2.88 0.81 24.62
CA ILE A 142 -2.65 2.04 25.37
C ILE A 142 -3.57 3.16 24.89
N LEU A 143 -3.73 3.27 23.57
CA LEU A 143 -4.57 4.34 23.03
C LEU A 143 -6.03 4.11 23.37
N LEU A 144 -6.50 2.85 23.35
CA LEU A 144 -7.87 2.56 23.76
C LEU A 144 -8.09 2.86 25.22
N ASP A 145 -7.11 2.51 26.08
CA ASP A 145 -7.21 2.76 27.50
C ASP A 145 -7.28 4.25 27.80
N ASN A 146 -6.65 5.06 26.96
CA ASN A 146 -6.65 6.52 27.14
C ASN A 146 -7.82 7.20 26.47
N GLY A 147 -8.75 6.43 25.92
CA GLY A 147 -9.95 7.00 25.32
C GLY A 147 -9.68 7.71 24.01
N VAL A 148 -8.86 7.11 23.17
CA VAL A 148 -8.59 7.69 21.84
C VAL A 148 -9.89 7.81 21.06
N GLN A 149 -10.08 8.97 20.48
CA GLN A 149 -11.29 9.26 19.72
C GLN A 149 -11.03 9.23 18.22
#